data_da8290b807ff0e9e996e940024840a35
#
_entry.id   da8290b807ff0e9e996e940024840a35
#
_cell.length_a   1.000
_cell.length_b   1.000
_cell.length_c   1.000
_cell.angle_alpha   90.00
_cell.angle_beta   90.00
_cell.angle_gamma   90.00
#
_symmetry.space_group_name_H-M   'P 1'
#
loop_
_entity.id
_entity.type
_entity.pdbx_description
1 polymer ?
#
loop_
_entity_poly.entity_id
_entity_poly.type
_entity_poly.pdbx_seq_one_letter_code
_entity_poly.pdbx_strand_id
1 'polypeptide(L)'
;EYLDELATDEMLLSELIYDDYILKQKYNEKINIKNYTEFYDKCRAYIDRGDIMYESLDQLNNRLSKYTLKIVERDKVTGFEGAVFERDYNGKRHLTIVFRGTEMDKLNDLATDFLDVFIPIFKNQANVAKKLVKNAIKLSTSSNPVDELSLTGHSLGGFLAQCVGVEIAQNNIEMSNIDWYASTFNVPGLWMSREELSTSKNSSSKE
;
A
#
# COMPACT_ATOMS: atom_id res chain seq x y z
N GLU A 1 5.12 -19.53 -8.63
CA GLU A 1 4.03 -19.11 -9.56
C GLU A 1 2.97 -18.24 -8.86
N TYR A 2 2.37 -18.72 -7.75
CA TYR A 2 1.37 -17.97 -6.98
C TYR A 2 1.93 -16.65 -6.39
N LEU A 3 3.07 -16.70 -5.72
CA LEU A 3 3.71 -15.52 -5.14
C LEU A 3 4.19 -14.54 -6.21
N ASP A 4 4.60 -15.02 -7.37
CA ASP A 4 5.02 -14.17 -8.49
C ASP A 4 3.83 -13.43 -9.10
N GLU A 5 2.66 -14.09 -9.21
CA GLU A 5 1.43 -13.44 -9.68
C GLU A 5 0.99 -12.33 -8.71
N LEU A 6 0.97 -12.62 -7.41
CA LEU A 6 0.62 -11.63 -6.39
C LEU A 6 1.59 -10.46 -6.35
N ALA A 7 2.90 -10.72 -6.40
CA ALA A 7 3.91 -9.65 -6.41
C ALA A 7 3.73 -8.71 -7.62
N THR A 8 3.40 -9.27 -8.79
CA THR A 8 3.10 -8.47 -9.99
C THR A 8 1.83 -7.62 -9.79
N ASP A 9 0.77 -8.21 -9.24
CA ASP A 9 -0.47 -7.48 -8.95
C ASP A 9 -0.22 -6.35 -7.94
N GLU A 10 0.54 -6.62 -6.88
CA GLU A 10 0.87 -5.65 -5.85
C GLU A 10 1.72 -4.48 -6.40
N MET A 11 2.65 -4.76 -7.30
CA MET A 11 3.39 -3.72 -8.00
C MET A 11 2.45 -2.84 -8.82
N LEU A 12 1.54 -3.43 -9.59
CA LEU A 12 0.57 -2.70 -10.41
C LEU A 12 -0.39 -1.86 -9.55
N LEU A 13 -0.88 -2.41 -8.43
CA LEU A 13 -1.73 -1.67 -7.48
C LEU A 13 -0.97 -0.52 -6.81
N SER A 14 0.33 -0.71 -6.54
CA SER A 14 1.20 0.34 -5.98
C SER A 14 1.44 1.49 -6.94
N GLU A 15 1.32 1.26 -8.26
CA GLU A 15 1.35 2.30 -9.28
C GLU A 15 -0.04 2.92 -9.50
N LEU A 16 -1.10 2.10 -9.49
CA LEU A 16 -2.47 2.55 -9.71
C LEU A 16 -2.95 3.54 -8.65
N ILE A 17 -2.47 3.42 -7.40
CA ILE A 17 -2.87 4.30 -6.30
C ILE A 17 -2.47 5.77 -6.53
N TYR A 18 -1.54 6.05 -7.44
CA TYR A 18 -1.16 7.42 -7.80
C TYR A 18 -2.18 8.10 -8.72
N ASP A 19 -3.09 7.36 -9.35
CA ASP A 19 -4.16 7.91 -10.17
C ASP A 19 -5.30 8.44 -9.29
N ASP A 20 -5.61 9.71 -9.43
CA ASP A 20 -6.64 10.38 -8.62
C ASP A 20 -8.06 9.82 -8.82
N TYR A 21 -8.28 8.99 -9.85
CA TYR A 21 -9.57 8.32 -10.03
C TYR A 21 -9.91 7.39 -8.85
N ILE A 22 -8.90 6.87 -8.12
CA ILE A 22 -9.12 6.05 -6.91
C ILE A 22 -10.06 6.72 -5.91
N LEU A 23 -10.05 8.07 -5.83
CA LEU A 23 -10.89 8.86 -4.95
C LEU A 23 -12.33 9.01 -5.45
N LYS A 24 -12.58 8.68 -6.72
CA LYS A 24 -13.89 8.77 -7.39
C LYS A 24 -14.55 7.41 -7.56
N GLN A 25 -13.78 6.33 -7.51
CA GLN A 25 -14.29 4.98 -7.64
C GLN A 25 -15.22 4.65 -6.46
N LYS A 26 -16.34 4.02 -6.75
CA LYS A 26 -17.26 3.55 -5.70
C LYS A 26 -16.70 2.31 -5.01
N TYR A 27 -16.97 2.21 -3.71
CA TYR A 27 -16.63 1.03 -2.93
C TYR A 27 -17.40 -0.20 -3.41
N ASN A 28 -16.79 -1.37 -3.27
CA ASN A 28 -17.29 -2.66 -3.72
C ASN A 28 -17.44 -2.80 -5.24
N GLU A 29 -16.89 -1.90 -6.02
CA GLU A 29 -16.76 -2.05 -7.47
C GLU A 29 -15.38 -2.62 -7.85
N LYS A 30 -15.38 -3.42 -8.92
CA LYS A 30 -14.16 -3.98 -9.49
C LYS A 30 -13.37 -2.90 -10.21
N ILE A 31 -12.05 -3.06 -10.20
CA ILE A 31 -11.17 -2.16 -10.96
C ILE A 31 -11.42 -2.33 -12.46
N ASN A 32 -11.54 -1.19 -13.15
CA ASN A 32 -11.46 -1.09 -14.59
C ASN A 32 -10.39 -0.04 -14.91
N ILE A 33 -9.24 -0.48 -15.43
CA ILE A 33 -8.10 0.41 -15.65
C ILE A 33 -8.38 1.53 -16.66
N LYS A 34 -9.39 1.37 -17.52
CA LYS A 34 -9.80 2.41 -18.47
C LYS A 34 -10.33 3.67 -17.80
N ASN A 35 -10.77 3.56 -16.55
CA ASN A 35 -11.21 4.70 -15.74
C ASN A 35 -10.04 5.45 -15.09
N TYR A 36 -8.88 4.79 -14.95
CA TYR A 36 -7.65 5.32 -14.36
C TYR A 36 -6.75 5.85 -15.47
N THR A 37 -7.04 7.05 -15.94
CA THR A 37 -6.45 7.59 -17.19
C THR A 37 -4.93 7.73 -17.10
N GLU A 38 -4.43 8.26 -15.99
CA GLU A 38 -2.98 8.45 -15.79
C GLU A 38 -2.25 7.11 -15.72
N PHE A 39 -2.79 6.16 -14.96
CA PHE A 39 -2.26 4.80 -14.88
C PHE A 39 -2.31 4.08 -16.23
N TYR A 40 -3.42 4.19 -16.95
CA TYR A 40 -3.61 3.58 -18.26
C TYR A 40 -2.59 4.10 -19.29
N ASP A 41 -2.38 5.41 -19.35
CA ASP A 41 -1.44 6.04 -20.26
C ASP A 41 0.01 5.68 -19.90
N LYS A 42 0.33 5.60 -18.62
CA LYS A 42 1.62 5.13 -18.12
C LYS A 42 1.90 3.69 -18.53
N CYS A 43 0.94 2.78 -18.35
CA CYS A 43 1.06 1.38 -18.77
C CYS A 43 1.25 1.27 -20.30
N ARG A 44 0.51 2.04 -21.09
CA ARG A 44 0.67 2.09 -22.55
C ARG A 44 2.10 2.50 -22.91
N ALA A 45 2.64 3.54 -22.28
CA ALA A 45 3.98 4.02 -22.58
C ALA A 45 5.07 2.97 -22.24
N TYR A 46 4.89 2.16 -21.19
CA TYR A 46 5.78 1.05 -20.88
C TYR A 46 5.69 -0.07 -21.92
N ILE A 47 4.47 -0.46 -22.33
CA ILE A 47 4.24 -1.47 -23.37
C ILE A 47 4.88 -1.04 -24.69
N ASP A 48 4.69 0.21 -25.10
CA ASP A 48 5.23 0.76 -26.34
C ASP A 48 6.77 0.79 -26.35
N ARG A 49 7.40 0.87 -25.18
CA ARG A 49 8.86 0.78 -25.04
C ARG A 49 9.38 -0.66 -24.96
N GLY A 50 8.49 -1.65 -24.95
CA GLY A 50 8.85 -3.07 -24.87
C GLY A 50 9.24 -3.52 -23.47
N ASP A 51 8.72 -2.88 -22.43
CA ASP A 51 8.91 -3.32 -21.06
C ASP A 51 8.18 -4.65 -20.84
N ILE A 52 8.97 -5.71 -20.65
CA ILE A 52 8.46 -7.09 -20.54
C ILE A 52 7.59 -7.34 -19.30
N MET A 53 7.62 -6.46 -18.31
CA MET A 53 6.77 -6.56 -17.12
C MET A 53 5.32 -6.14 -17.41
N TYR A 54 5.10 -5.41 -18.50
CA TYR A 54 3.80 -4.95 -18.92
C TYR A 54 3.34 -5.75 -20.15
N GLU A 55 2.33 -6.57 -19.93
CA GLU A 55 1.64 -7.30 -20.98
C GLU A 55 0.79 -6.32 -21.83
N SER A 56 -0.19 -6.81 -22.57
CA SER A 56 -1.15 -5.92 -23.23
C SER A 56 -2.06 -5.21 -22.22
N LEU A 57 -2.62 -4.05 -22.58
CA LEU A 57 -3.59 -3.33 -21.73
C LEU A 57 -4.82 -4.17 -21.36
N ASP A 58 -5.25 -5.06 -22.26
CA ASP A 58 -6.37 -5.97 -21.98
C ASP A 58 -6.00 -7.04 -20.94
N GLN A 59 -4.79 -7.56 -21.00
CA GLN A 59 -4.29 -8.49 -19.98
C GLN A 59 -4.15 -7.81 -18.63
N LEU A 60 -3.60 -6.59 -18.57
CA LEU A 60 -3.53 -5.79 -17.33
C LEU A 60 -4.93 -5.52 -16.77
N ASN A 61 -5.88 -5.16 -17.62
CA ASN A 61 -7.26 -4.95 -17.18
C ASN A 61 -7.90 -6.24 -16.65
N ASN A 62 -7.70 -7.37 -17.31
CA ASN A 62 -8.19 -8.67 -16.85
C ASN A 62 -7.58 -9.06 -15.50
N ARG A 63 -6.30 -8.77 -15.29
CA ARG A 63 -5.60 -9.01 -14.04
C ARG A 63 -6.18 -8.17 -12.90
N LEU A 64 -6.25 -6.86 -13.07
CA LEU A 64 -6.70 -5.92 -12.05
C LEU A 64 -8.21 -5.93 -11.83
N SER A 65 -9.02 -6.34 -12.81
CA SER A 65 -10.47 -6.49 -12.66
C SER A 65 -10.89 -7.61 -11.69
N LYS A 66 -9.95 -8.44 -11.25
CA LYS A 66 -10.17 -9.41 -10.17
C LYS A 66 -10.27 -8.74 -8.80
N TYR A 67 -9.75 -7.52 -8.68
CA TYR A 67 -9.74 -6.76 -7.44
C TYR A 67 -10.95 -5.85 -7.30
N THR A 68 -11.43 -5.75 -6.06
CA THR A 68 -12.53 -4.88 -5.66
C THR A 68 -11.99 -3.85 -4.66
N LEU A 69 -12.29 -2.57 -4.87
CA LEU A 69 -11.93 -1.51 -3.94
C LEU A 69 -12.83 -1.57 -2.72
N LYS A 70 -12.23 -1.70 -1.53
CA LYS A 70 -12.96 -1.81 -0.26
C LYS A 70 -12.89 -0.54 0.58
N ILE A 71 -11.72 0.07 0.70
CA ILE A 71 -11.48 1.25 1.53
C ILE A 71 -10.51 2.17 0.78
N VAL A 72 -10.75 3.48 0.86
CA VAL A 72 -9.77 4.52 0.56
C VAL A 72 -9.65 5.40 1.79
N GLU A 73 -8.43 5.62 2.26
CA GLU A 73 -8.12 6.55 3.34
C GLU A 73 -7.27 7.68 2.78
N ARG A 74 -7.71 8.91 2.96
CA ARG A 74 -6.96 10.11 2.64
C ARG A 74 -6.99 11.05 3.83
N ASP A 75 -5.82 11.34 4.37
CA ASP A 75 -5.66 12.33 5.44
C ASP A 75 -4.91 13.55 4.91
N LYS A 76 -5.65 14.64 4.74
CA LYS A 76 -5.09 15.90 4.22
C LYS A 76 -4.10 16.57 5.19
N VAL A 77 -4.19 16.26 6.49
CA VAL A 77 -3.32 16.86 7.52
C VAL A 77 -1.92 16.24 7.45
N THR A 78 -1.84 14.93 7.32
CA THR A 78 -0.56 14.21 7.25
C THR A 78 -0.08 13.99 5.82
N GLY A 79 -0.95 14.21 4.81
CA GLY A 79 -0.68 13.87 3.42
C GLY A 79 -0.73 12.36 3.14
N PHE A 80 -1.24 11.55 4.09
CA PHE A 80 -1.37 10.11 3.90
C PHE A 80 -2.46 9.77 2.88
N GLU A 81 -2.16 8.83 2.01
CA GLU A 81 -3.14 8.17 1.14
C GLU A 81 -2.88 6.66 1.14
N GLY A 82 -3.96 5.88 1.21
CA GLY A 82 -3.89 4.43 1.14
C GLY A 82 -5.23 3.83 0.72
N ALA A 83 -5.19 2.61 0.23
CA ALA A 83 -6.38 1.89 -0.19
C ALA A 83 -6.31 0.41 0.19
N VAL A 84 -7.46 -0.22 0.34
CA VAL A 84 -7.62 -1.65 0.56
C VAL A 84 -8.35 -2.23 -0.63
N PHE A 85 -7.73 -3.21 -1.27
CA PHE A 85 -8.30 -3.99 -2.35
C PHE A 85 -8.55 -5.42 -1.87
N GLU A 86 -9.61 -6.02 -2.36
CA GLU A 86 -9.98 -7.40 -2.06
C GLU A 86 -10.00 -8.23 -3.32
N ARG A 87 -9.51 -9.45 -3.23
CA ARG A 87 -9.54 -10.44 -4.28
C ARG A 87 -9.82 -11.81 -3.66
N ASP A 88 -10.59 -12.65 -4.34
CA ASP A 88 -10.59 -14.09 -4.10
C ASP A 88 -9.49 -14.74 -4.94
N TYR A 89 -8.70 -15.59 -4.32
CA TYR A 89 -7.67 -16.36 -4.98
C TYR A 89 -7.76 -17.82 -4.55
N ASN A 90 -8.24 -18.67 -5.45
CA ASN A 90 -8.43 -20.11 -5.20
C ASN A 90 -9.25 -20.40 -3.94
N GLY A 91 -10.31 -19.62 -3.70
CA GLY A 91 -11.17 -19.77 -2.54
C GLY A 91 -10.62 -19.15 -1.26
N LYS A 92 -9.47 -18.49 -1.32
CA LYS A 92 -8.92 -17.66 -0.22
C LYS A 92 -9.25 -16.20 -0.44
N ARG A 93 -9.81 -15.57 0.57
CA ARG A 93 -10.11 -14.15 0.58
C ARG A 93 -8.87 -13.36 0.97
N HIS A 94 -8.31 -12.62 0.03
CA HIS A 94 -7.08 -11.85 0.19
C HIS A 94 -7.36 -10.34 0.18
N LEU A 95 -6.79 -9.62 1.15
CA LEU A 95 -6.77 -8.17 1.18
C LEU A 95 -5.37 -7.66 0.85
N THR A 96 -5.28 -6.73 -0.08
CA THR A 96 -4.05 -5.98 -0.38
C THR A 96 -4.21 -4.55 0.11
N ILE A 97 -3.38 -4.13 1.06
CA ILE A 97 -3.34 -2.76 1.56
C ILE A 97 -2.19 -2.05 0.89
N VAL A 98 -2.52 -1.02 0.13
CA VAL A 98 -1.57 -0.23 -0.65
C VAL A 98 -1.38 1.14 -0.02
N PHE A 99 -0.13 1.51 0.24
CA PHE A 99 0.23 2.83 0.73
C PHE A 99 0.84 3.65 -0.41
N ARG A 100 0.28 4.84 -0.65
CA ARG A 100 0.86 5.79 -1.58
C ARG A 100 2.07 6.45 -0.93
N GLY A 101 3.17 6.52 -1.68
CA GLY A 101 4.34 7.29 -1.30
C GLY A 101 4.22 8.75 -1.72
N THR A 102 5.11 9.59 -1.22
CA THR A 102 5.30 10.93 -1.76
C THR A 102 6.12 10.84 -3.05
N GLU A 103 5.78 11.63 -4.06
CA GLU A 103 6.52 11.66 -5.32
C GLU A 103 7.98 12.09 -5.08
N MET A 104 8.92 11.27 -5.55
CA MET A 104 10.36 11.49 -5.34
C MET A 104 10.86 12.81 -5.94
N ASP A 105 10.20 13.32 -6.98
CA ASP A 105 10.57 14.60 -7.62
C ASP A 105 10.47 15.78 -6.66
N LYS A 106 9.54 15.70 -5.69
CA LYS A 106 9.39 16.69 -4.60
C LYS A 106 10.43 16.53 -3.49
N LEU A 107 11.15 15.39 -3.47
CA LEU A 107 12.15 15.07 -2.45
C LEU A 107 13.57 15.41 -2.89
N ASN A 108 13.85 15.45 -4.21
CA ASN A 108 15.18 15.77 -4.73
C ASN A 108 15.65 17.20 -4.41
N ASP A 109 14.70 18.14 -4.24
CA ASP A 109 15.02 19.50 -3.83
C ASP A 109 15.31 19.65 -2.31
N LEU A 110 15.09 18.58 -1.53
CA LEU A 110 15.23 18.56 -0.06
C LEU A 110 16.43 17.72 0.42
N ALA A 111 17.37 17.37 -0.47
CA ALA A 111 18.39 16.35 -0.24
C ALA A 111 19.32 16.57 0.98
N THR A 112 19.41 17.76 1.54
CA THR A 112 20.29 18.07 2.68
C THR A 112 19.58 18.06 4.04
N ASP A 113 18.28 18.38 4.09
CA ASP A 113 17.51 18.45 5.34
C ASP A 113 16.36 17.43 5.38
N PHE A 114 16.43 16.44 4.47
CA PHE A 114 15.34 15.48 4.22
C PHE A 114 14.94 14.70 5.49
N LEU A 115 15.89 14.26 6.27
CA LEU A 115 15.60 13.44 7.47
C LEU A 115 14.86 14.23 8.54
N ASP A 116 15.25 15.49 8.79
CA ASP A 116 14.66 16.31 9.85
C ASP A 116 13.23 16.73 9.54
N VAL A 117 12.93 16.97 8.27
CA VAL A 117 11.57 17.33 7.82
C VAL A 117 10.69 16.09 7.64
N PHE A 118 11.29 15.00 7.15
CA PHE A 118 10.57 13.79 6.78
C PHE A 118 10.14 12.96 7.99
N ILE A 119 10.99 12.80 9.00
CA ILE A 119 10.69 11.95 10.17
C ILE A 119 9.39 12.34 10.89
N PRO A 120 9.11 13.63 11.18
CA PRO A 120 7.85 14.02 11.79
C PRO A 120 6.62 13.74 10.92
N ILE A 121 6.71 14.04 9.62
CA ILE A 121 5.62 13.77 8.65
C ILE A 121 5.37 12.28 8.59
N PHE A 122 6.42 11.50 8.48
CA PHE A 122 6.36 10.05 8.39
C PHE A 122 5.71 9.42 9.63
N LYS A 123 6.07 9.85 10.84
CA LYS A 123 5.46 9.35 12.09
C LYS A 123 3.94 9.53 12.10
N ASN A 124 3.47 10.68 11.61
CA ASN A 124 2.05 10.97 11.53
C ASN A 124 1.37 10.09 10.47
N GLN A 125 1.98 9.91 9.30
CA GLN A 125 1.48 9.03 8.25
C GLN A 125 1.45 7.56 8.72
N ALA A 126 2.45 7.10 9.45
CA ALA A 126 2.50 5.74 9.99
C ALA A 126 1.33 5.46 10.96
N ASN A 127 0.89 6.44 11.74
CA ASN A 127 -0.29 6.31 12.59
C ASN A 127 -1.58 6.14 11.78
N VAL A 128 -1.74 6.88 10.69
CA VAL A 128 -2.89 6.74 9.79
C VAL A 128 -2.82 5.40 9.04
N ALA A 129 -1.63 4.98 8.62
CA ALA A 129 -1.42 3.67 8.00
C ALA A 129 -1.84 2.52 8.94
N LYS A 130 -1.45 2.57 10.21
CA LYS A 130 -1.87 1.61 11.24
C LYS A 130 -3.41 1.59 11.40
N LYS A 131 -4.04 2.74 11.38
CA LYS A 131 -5.52 2.85 11.45
C LYS A 131 -6.16 2.18 10.22
N LEU A 132 -5.61 2.40 9.03
CA LEU A 132 -6.12 1.76 7.80
C LEU A 132 -6.04 0.24 7.91
N VAL A 133 -4.92 -0.32 8.37
CA VAL A 133 -4.78 -1.77 8.59
C VAL A 133 -5.79 -2.29 9.59
N LYS A 134 -5.99 -1.62 10.74
CA LYS A 134 -7.01 -2.00 11.72
C LYS A 134 -8.43 -1.97 11.13
N ASN A 135 -8.72 -1.03 10.24
CA ASN A 135 -10.02 -0.97 9.55
C ASN A 135 -10.14 -2.09 8.52
N ALA A 136 -9.06 -2.44 7.81
CA ALA A 136 -9.05 -3.57 6.89
C ALA A 136 -9.32 -4.90 7.61
N ILE A 137 -8.69 -5.14 8.76
CA ILE A 137 -8.90 -6.35 9.57
C ILE A 137 -10.38 -6.51 9.97
N LYS A 138 -11.10 -5.42 10.23
CA LYS A 138 -12.54 -5.44 10.55
C LYS A 138 -13.43 -5.92 9.40
N LEU A 139 -12.90 -5.99 8.17
CA LEU A 139 -13.62 -6.61 7.05
C LEU A 139 -13.70 -8.14 7.18
N SER A 140 -12.86 -8.73 8.04
CA SER A 140 -12.95 -10.14 8.41
C SER A 140 -14.08 -10.35 9.41
N THR A 141 -14.99 -11.27 9.09
CA THR A 141 -16.10 -11.65 9.97
C THR A 141 -16.15 -13.16 10.09
N SER A 142 -16.86 -13.68 11.11
CA SER A 142 -17.01 -15.13 11.30
C SER A 142 -17.68 -15.81 10.10
N SER A 143 -18.58 -15.12 9.40
CA SER A 143 -19.27 -15.65 8.21
C SER A 143 -18.51 -15.43 6.90
N ASN A 144 -17.56 -14.51 6.89
CA ASN A 144 -16.74 -14.19 5.72
C ASN A 144 -15.32 -13.79 6.17
N PRO A 145 -14.51 -14.77 6.62
CA PRO A 145 -13.18 -14.49 7.12
C PRO A 145 -12.24 -14.00 6.02
N VAL A 146 -11.28 -13.19 6.39
CA VAL A 146 -10.12 -12.88 5.56
C VAL A 146 -9.05 -13.92 5.87
N ASP A 147 -8.53 -14.57 4.85
CA ASP A 147 -7.49 -15.60 5.00
C ASP A 147 -6.10 -15.00 4.97
N GLU A 148 -5.87 -14.05 4.09
CA GLU A 148 -4.54 -13.44 3.89
C GLU A 148 -4.64 -11.92 3.74
N LEU A 149 -3.59 -11.23 4.20
CA LEU A 149 -3.45 -9.79 4.08
C LEU A 149 -2.02 -9.44 3.64
N SER A 150 -1.89 -8.63 2.60
CA SER A 150 -0.60 -8.07 2.21
C SER A 150 -0.54 -6.55 2.41
N LEU A 151 0.66 -6.08 2.78
CA LEU A 151 1.02 -4.67 2.86
C LEU A 151 1.95 -4.37 1.72
N THR A 152 1.64 -3.36 0.92
CA THR A 152 2.48 -3.02 -0.23
C THR A 152 2.54 -1.52 -0.48
N GLY A 153 3.52 -1.10 -1.25
CA GLY A 153 3.70 0.26 -1.69
C GLY A 153 5.01 0.45 -2.45
N HIS A 154 5.07 1.52 -3.21
CA HIS A 154 6.24 1.95 -3.95
C HIS A 154 6.92 3.11 -3.22
N SER A 155 8.24 3.18 -3.22
CA SER A 155 9.02 4.26 -2.62
C SER A 155 8.67 4.44 -1.14
N LEU A 156 8.29 5.63 -0.70
CA LEU A 156 7.88 5.92 0.69
C LEU A 156 6.64 5.14 1.14
N GLY A 157 5.74 4.78 0.22
CA GLY A 157 4.62 3.88 0.52
C GLY A 157 5.10 2.48 0.92
N GLY A 158 6.15 1.99 0.27
CA GLY A 158 6.82 0.74 0.65
C GLY A 158 7.47 0.82 2.03
N PHE A 159 8.06 1.96 2.37
CA PHE A 159 8.61 2.16 3.70
C PHE A 159 7.51 2.19 4.79
N LEU A 160 6.37 2.83 4.52
CA LEU A 160 5.19 2.75 5.41
C LEU A 160 4.73 1.31 5.61
N ALA A 161 4.67 0.51 4.52
CA ALA A 161 4.31 -0.92 4.59
C ALA A 161 5.26 -1.69 5.52
N GLN A 162 6.58 -1.47 5.42
CA GLN A 162 7.57 -2.10 6.28
C GLN A 162 7.37 -1.70 7.75
N CYS A 163 7.17 -0.41 8.03
CA CYS A 163 6.96 0.06 9.41
C CYS A 163 5.70 -0.53 10.04
N VAL A 164 4.61 -0.60 9.30
CA VAL A 164 3.38 -1.25 9.79
C VAL A 164 3.59 -2.75 9.97
N GLY A 165 4.35 -3.40 9.08
CA GLY A 165 4.73 -4.80 9.23
C GLY A 165 5.50 -5.07 10.54
N VAL A 166 6.41 -4.18 10.92
CA VAL A 166 7.10 -4.26 12.22
C VAL A 166 6.12 -4.15 13.39
N GLU A 167 5.15 -3.25 13.32
CA GLU A 167 4.10 -3.12 14.35
C GLU A 167 3.25 -4.39 14.48
N ILE A 168 2.93 -5.06 13.38
CA ILE A 168 2.23 -6.35 13.39
C ILE A 168 3.13 -7.42 14.01
N ALA A 169 4.37 -7.54 13.57
CA ALA A 169 5.32 -8.52 14.08
C ALA A 169 5.60 -8.37 15.60
N GLN A 170 5.46 -7.15 16.13
CA GLN A 170 5.58 -6.84 17.55
C GLN A 170 4.26 -7.03 18.33
N ASN A 171 3.21 -7.57 17.71
CA ASN A 171 1.86 -7.73 18.28
C ASN A 171 1.18 -6.41 18.72
N ASN A 172 1.60 -5.27 18.18
CA ASN A 172 0.93 -3.98 18.40
C ASN A 172 -0.36 -3.85 17.57
N ILE A 173 -0.50 -4.70 16.54
CA ILE A 173 -1.71 -4.88 15.73
C ILE A 173 -2.02 -6.38 15.73
N GLU A 174 -3.18 -6.76 16.25
CA GLU A 174 -3.61 -8.16 16.31
C GLU A 174 -4.17 -8.61 14.96
N MET A 175 -3.64 -9.68 14.40
CA MET A 175 -4.03 -10.21 13.09
C MET A 175 -5.08 -11.33 13.15
N SER A 176 -5.46 -11.80 14.35
CA SER A 176 -6.61 -12.71 14.55
C SER A 176 -6.70 -13.89 13.56
N ASN A 177 -5.66 -14.68 13.39
CA ASN A 177 -5.57 -15.81 12.45
C ASN A 177 -5.54 -15.42 10.95
N ILE A 178 -5.26 -14.18 10.61
CA ILE A 178 -5.01 -13.74 9.24
C ILE A 178 -3.52 -13.91 8.95
N ASP A 179 -3.16 -14.70 7.94
CA ASP A 179 -1.81 -14.76 7.43
C ASP A 179 -1.43 -13.43 6.79
N TRP A 180 -0.19 -12.97 6.98
CA TRP A 180 0.20 -11.68 6.42
C TRP A 180 1.64 -11.63 5.94
N TYR A 181 1.91 -10.78 4.97
CA TYR A 181 3.26 -10.45 4.51
C TYR A 181 3.33 -9.00 4.01
N ALA A 182 4.54 -8.51 3.78
CA ALA A 182 4.79 -7.23 3.15
C ALA A 182 5.64 -7.42 1.89
N SER A 183 5.21 -6.80 0.79
CA SER A 183 5.90 -6.76 -0.49
C SER A 183 6.08 -5.32 -0.91
N THR A 184 7.32 -4.86 -1.08
CA THR A 184 7.62 -3.44 -1.29
C THR A 184 8.53 -3.23 -2.49
N PHE A 185 8.34 -2.12 -3.20
CA PHE A 185 9.01 -1.83 -4.46
C PHE A 185 9.78 -0.51 -4.39
N ASN A 186 11.05 -0.53 -4.84
CA ASN A 186 11.93 0.64 -4.92
C ASN A 186 11.94 1.49 -3.64
N VAL A 187 12.00 0.83 -2.49
CA VAL A 187 12.05 1.51 -1.19
C VAL A 187 13.40 2.22 -1.07
N PRO A 188 13.43 3.50 -0.72
CA PRO A 188 14.67 4.18 -0.42
C PRO A 188 15.41 3.42 0.69
N GLY A 189 16.71 3.21 0.53
CA GLY A 189 17.55 2.58 1.54
C GLY A 189 17.75 3.49 2.76
N LEU A 190 16.68 3.80 3.44
CA LEU A 190 16.72 4.54 4.70
C LEU A 190 17.09 3.54 5.81
N TRP A 191 18.34 3.56 6.20
CA TRP A 191 18.83 2.88 7.39
C TRP A 191 18.31 3.62 8.64
N MET A 192 17.11 3.31 9.05
CA MET A 192 16.66 3.71 10.40
C MET A 192 17.19 2.68 11.39
N SER A 193 17.92 3.14 12.39
CA SER A 193 18.40 2.26 13.45
C SER A 193 17.22 1.70 14.24
N ARG A 194 17.40 0.50 14.81
CA ARG A 194 16.41 -0.16 15.69
C ARG A 194 15.98 0.72 16.87
N GLU A 195 16.83 1.66 17.28
CA GLU A 195 16.58 2.62 18.35
C GLU A 195 15.60 3.73 17.94
N GLU A 196 15.69 4.23 16.71
CA GLU A 196 14.77 5.25 16.18
C GLU A 196 13.35 4.72 16.00
N LEU A 197 13.20 3.42 15.68
CA LEU A 197 11.90 2.75 15.63
C LEU A 197 11.33 2.47 17.04
N SER A 198 12.18 2.34 18.05
CA SER A 198 11.78 2.00 19.43
C SER A 198 11.45 3.21 20.31
N THR A 199 11.87 4.42 19.95
CA THR A 199 11.63 5.64 20.75
C THR A 199 10.16 6.09 20.79
N SER A 200 9.26 5.44 20.05
CA SER A 200 7.82 5.68 20.18
C SER A 200 7.19 5.10 21.47
N LYS A 201 7.92 4.27 22.23
CA LYS A 201 7.40 3.64 23.46
C LYS A 201 7.52 4.49 24.74
N ASN A 202 8.30 5.56 24.74
CA ASN A 202 8.64 6.26 26.00
C ASN A 202 7.96 7.62 26.23
N SER A 203 6.98 8.02 25.42
CA SER A 203 6.27 9.30 25.62
C SER A 203 4.88 9.19 26.24
N SER A 204 4.42 8.00 26.62
CA SER A 204 3.09 7.81 27.23
C SER A 204 3.10 7.32 28.69
N SER A 205 4.22 7.47 29.40
CA SER A 205 4.28 7.17 30.85
C SER A 205 4.96 8.29 31.61
N LYS A 206 4.32 9.47 31.61
CA LYS A 206 4.49 10.50 32.68
C LYS A 206 3.31 11.46 32.54
N GLU A 207 2.25 11.18 33.26
CA GLU A 207 1.50 11.97 34.22
C GLU A 207 0.26 11.19 34.64
#